data_aff9289fcaf88d2fde791ef4f7a31ef5
#
_entry.id   aff9289fcaf88d2fde791ef4f7a31ef5
#
_cell.length_a   1.000
_cell.length_b   1.000
_cell.length_c   1.000
_cell.angle_alpha   90.00
_cell.angle_beta   90.00
_cell.angle_gamma   90.00
#
_symmetry.space_group_name_H-M   'P 1'
#
loop_
_entity.id
_entity.type
_entity.pdbx_description
1 polymer ?
#
loop_
_entity_poly.entity_id
_entity_poly.type
_entity_poly.pdbx_seq_one_letter_code
_entity_poly.pdbx_strand_id
1 'polypeptide(L)'
;VTGHESWQAHHRGAPRPFADPVVIIDRPLDRQIWRLAGPAFLTLAAEPLYLLVDTAVVGRLGGTALASLAVAATILLTTTGVMIFLTFGTAATVARTRGAGQHQYAAEQSVQAAWLAVGCGIVAAAMLAVTAPTLVGWLGPTGPDAAAVAAGALTYLRIGLLGVPAVCITMAVTGALRGHLDARTPLLITVAANVVNLAVEIPLVLGLGWGLAGSAIGTVAVQSGAAAAYLVVLARRHGRLAGRTRPDRTLLSDHVVVGRDLFVRTLALRASFLALTALAARKGATALAAYQVALQWWILLTFVLDGLEAAAQSLIGTALGASDSALARRTAHRVLFWSAALGALLGVATIALRTPIAARCV
;
A
#
# COMPACT_ATOMS: atom_id res chain seq x y z
N VAL A 1 6.90 4.64 30.66
CA VAL A 1 5.82 5.29 31.45
C VAL A 1 5.79 6.80 31.24
N THR A 2 6.85 7.43 30.71
CA THR A 2 6.98 8.89 30.60
C THR A 2 6.46 9.48 29.27
N GLY A 3 6.05 8.68 28.28
CA GLY A 3 5.57 9.18 26.97
C GLY A 3 4.08 9.55 26.95
N HIS A 4 3.30 9.09 27.91
CA HIS A 4 1.83 9.31 27.92
C HIS A 4 1.45 10.67 28.53
N GLU A 5 2.25 11.21 29.43
CA GLU A 5 1.98 12.48 30.10
C GLU A 5 2.37 13.70 29.25
N SER A 6 3.40 13.58 28.44
CA SER A 6 3.81 14.68 27.54
C SER A 6 2.80 14.95 26.42
N TRP A 7 2.07 13.91 25.98
CA TRP A 7 1.01 14.04 24.97
C TRP A 7 -0.21 14.78 25.53
N GLN A 8 -0.52 14.58 26.81
CA GLN A 8 -1.65 15.26 27.47
C GLN A 8 -1.36 16.73 27.84
N ALA A 9 -0.09 17.08 28.08
CA ALA A 9 0.28 18.42 28.52
C ALA A 9 0.23 19.47 27.37
N HIS A 10 0.46 19.09 26.12
CA HIS A 10 0.44 20.03 24.98
C HIS A 10 -0.98 20.31 24.44
N HIS A 11 -2.01 19.59 24.91
CA HIS A 11 -3.38 19.72 24.40
C HIS A 11 -4.38 20.38 25.38
N ARG A 12 -3.90 20.95 26.49
CA ARG A 12 -4.75 21.75 27.39
C ARG A 12 -4.92 23.19 26.88
N GLY A 13 -5.34 23.33 25.63
CA GLY A 13 -5.95 24.56 25.14
C GLY A 13 -7.43 24.56 25.54
N ALA A 14 -7.94 25.70 26.03
CA ALA A 14 -9.28 25.90 26.56
C ALA A 14 -10.36 25.23 25.69
N PRO A 15 -11.47 24.73 26.31
CA PRO A 15 -12.56 24.11 25.57
C PRO A 15 -13.14 25.16 24.61
N ARG A 16 -12.99 24.91 23.28
CA ARG A 16 -13.69 25.70 22.27
C ARG A 16 -15.17 25.31 22.31
N PRO A 17 -16.10 26.24 22.36
CA PRO A 17 -17.52 25.95 22.30
C PRO A 17 -17.85 25.38 20.91
N PHE A 18 -18.60 24.29 20.91
CA PHE A 18 -19.27 23.68 19.76
C PHE A 18 -18.35 23.26 18.59
N ALA A 19 -17.67 22.10 18.77
CA ALA A 19 -17.49 21.24 17.64
C ALA A 19 -18.87 20.72 17.23
N ASP A 20 -19.31 21.02 16.01
CA ASP A 20 -20.49 20.37 15.44
C ASP A 20 -20.31 18.86 15.63
N PRO A 21 -21.29 18.16 16.21
CA PRO A 21 -21.19 16.72 16.37
C PRO A 21 -20.93 16.16 14.97
N VAL A 22 -19.84 15.39 14.83
CA VAL A 22 -19.63 14.61 13.62
C VAL A 22 -20.86 13.73 13.51
N VAL A 23 -21.79 14.13 12.66
CA VAL A 23 -23.03 13.39 12.40
C VAL A 23 -22.56 12.06 11.82
N ILE A 24 -22.37 11.09 12.71
CA ILE A 24 -22.26 9.68 12.33
C ILE A 24 -23.67 9.33 11.90
N ILE A 25 -23.84 9.52 10.61
CA ILE A 25 -25.09 9.42 9.88
C ILE A 25 -25.83 8.17 10.31
N ASP A 26 -27.16 8.25 10.46
CA ASP A 26 -28.19 7.24 10.68
C ASP A 26 -28.22 6.05 9.69
N ARG A 27 -27.06 5.65 9.18
CA ARG A 27 -26.92 4.49 8.32
C ARG A 27 -26.46 3.31 9.16
N PRO A 28 -27.05 2.11 8.96
CA PRO A 28 -26.60 0.91 9.65
C PRO A 28 -25.09 0.77 9.54
N LEU A 29 -24.42 0.47 10.62
CA LEU A 29 -22.95 0.38 10.72
C LEU A 29 -22.36 -0.54 9.63
N ASP A 30 -23.04 -1.61 9.28
CA ASP A 30 -22.67 -2.50 8.17
C ASP A 30 -22.54 -1.77 6.83
N ARG A 31 -23.49 -0.87 6.54
CA ARG A 31 -23.46 -0.10 5.29
C ARG A 31 -22.26 0.85 5.25
N GLN A 32 -21.87 1.39 6.40
CA GLN A 32 -20.68 2.23 6.50
C GLN A 32 -19.41 1.42 6.30
N ILE A 33 -19.31 0.24 6.93
CA ILE A 33 -18.20 -0.70 6.77
C ILE A 33 -18.03 -1.06 5.29
N TRP A 34 -19.07 -1.54 4.62
CA TRP A 34 -18.98 -1.97 3.23
C TRP A 34 -18.77 -0.82 2.24
N ARG A 35 -19.25 0.39 2.56
CA ARG A 35 -19.00 1.58 1.74
C ARG A 35 -17.51 1.96 1.70
N LEU A 36 -16.75 1.62 2.74
CA LEU A 36 -15.31 1.83 2.80
C LEU A 36 -14.53 0.58 2.38
N ALA A 37 -14.93 -0.59 2.86
CA ALA A 37 -14.25 -1.85 2.57
C ALA A 37 -14.30 -2.23 1.09
N GLY A 38 -15.45 -2.07 0.42
CA GLY A 38 -15.60 -2.42 -1.00
C GLY A 38 -14.64 -1.66 -1.92
N PRO A 39 -14.64 -0.32 -1.92
CA PRO A 39 -13.67 0.44 -2.71
C PRO A 39 -12.22 0.20 -2.28
N ALA A 40 -11.94 -0.01 -0.98
CA ALA A 40 -10.60 -0.32 -0.52
C ALA A 40 -10.11 -1.68 -1.05
N PHE A 41 -10.95 -2.72 -1.03
CA PHE A 41 -10.66 -4.02 -1.63
C PHE A 41 -10.39 -3.90 -3.12
N LEU A 42 -11.26 -3.21 -3.88
CA LEU A 42 -11.06 -3.02 -5.32
C LEU A 42 -9.77 -2.25 -5.64
N THR A 43 -9.37 -1.30 -4.81
CA THR A 43 -8.10 -0.60 -4.94
C THR A 43 -6.92 -1.57 -4.77
N LEU A 44 -6.98 -2.45 -3.77
CA LEU A 44 -5.94 -3.45 -3.51
C LEU A 44 -5.89 -4.54 -4.59
N ALA A 45 -7.05 -4.99 -5.08
CA ALA A 45 -7.15 -5.98 -6.14
C ALA A 45 -6.69 -5.45 -7.52
N ALA A 46 -6.72 -4.16 -7.73
CA ALA A 46 -6.31 -3.55 -9.00
C ALA A 46 -4.81 -3.73 -9.28
N GLU A 47 -3.96 -3.76 -8.25
CA GLU A 47 -2.51 -3.90 -8.39
C GLU A 47 -2.10 -5.30 -8.92
N PRO A 48 -2.54 -6.44 -8.34
CA PRO A 48 -2.23 -7.75 -8.92
C PRO A 48 -2.75 -7.94 -10.35
N LEU A 49 -3.92 -7.39 -10.65
CA LEU A 49 -4.47 -7.47 -12.01
C LEU A 49 -3.60 -6.69 -13.01
N TYR A 50 -3.16 -5.50 -12.62
CA TYR A 50 -2.23 -4.72 -13.42
C TYR A 50 -0.91 -5.47 -13.65
N LEU A 51 -0.30 -6.04 -12.59
CA LEU A 51 0.96 -6.79 -12.69
C LEU A 51 0.85 -8.01 -13.63
N LEU A 52 -0.29 -8.68 -13.67
CA LEU A 52 -0.53 -9.78 -14.61
C LEU A 52 -0.49 -9.31 -16.06
N VAL A 53 -1.10 -8.16 -16.36
CA VAL A 53 -1.13 -7.62 -17.73
C VAL A 53 0.24 -7.08 -18.13
N ASP A 54 0.92 -6.34 -17.25
CA ASP A 54 2.30 -5.86 -17.45
C ASP A 54 3.25 -7.04 -17.76
N THR A 55 3.17 -8.10 -16.95
CA THR A 55 3.94 -9.33 -17.17
C THR A 55 3.63 -9.97 -18.53
N ALA A 56 2.36 -9.96 -18.97
CA ALA A 56 1.96 -10.50 -20.26
C ALA A 56 2.46 -9.65 -21.42
N VAL A 57 2.51 -8.32 -21.28
CA VAL A 57 3.07 -7.39 -22.30
C VAL A 57 4.57 -7.58 -22.44
N VAL A 58 5.31 -7.56 -21.32
CA VAL A 58 6.77 -7.75 -21.30
C VAL A 58 7.15 -9.18 -21.73
N GLY A 59 6.32 -10.16 -21.41
CA GLY A 59 6.52 -11.56 -21.82
C GLY A 59 6.62 -11.75 -23.34
N ARG A 60 6.01 -10.86 -24.14
CA ARG A 60 6.15 -10.87 -25.60
C ARG A 60 7.54 -10.47 -26.11
N LEU A 61 8.36 -9.86 -25.26
CA LEU A 61 9.75 -9.51 -25.58
C LEU A 61 10.72 -10.71 -25.46
N GLY A 62 10.24 -11.83 -24.88
CA GLY A 62 11.03 -13.05 -24.70
C GLY A 62 11.43 -13.33 -23.25
N GLY A 63 11.99 -14.52 -23.04
CA GLY A 63 12.30 -15.04 -21.68
C GLY A 63 13.29 -14.20 -20.89
N THR A 64 14.31 -13.66 -21.53
CA THR A 64 15.33 -12.83 -20.87
C THR A 64 14.74 -11.51 -20.35
N ALA A 65 13.86 -10.86 -21.13
CA ALA A 65 13.17 -9.65 -20.69
C ALA A 65 12.22 -9.92 -19.53
N LEU A 66 11.47 -11.02 -19.60
CA LEU A 66 10.57 -11.46 -18.55
C LEU A 66 11.32 -11.78 -17.23
N ALA A 67 12.44 -12.47 -17.33
CA ALA A 67 13.30 -12.76 -16.17
C ALA A 67 13.88 -11.46 -15.56
N SER A 68 14.30 -10.52 -16.40
CA SER A 68 14.79 -9.19 -15.97
C SER A 68 13.70 -8.42 -15.22
N LEU A 69 12.47 -8.39 -15.76
CA LEU A 69 11.32 -7.78 -15.10
C LEU A 69 11.03 -8.45 -13.76
N ALA A 70 11.02 -9.78 -13.71
CA ALA A 70 10.74 -10.52 -12.48
C ALA A 70 11.71 -10.18 -11.34
N VAL A 71 13.02 -10.10 -11.63
CA VAL A 71 14.04 -9.69 -10.66
C VAL A 71 13.81 -8.24 -10.23
N ALA A 72 13.64 -7.32 -11.17
CA ALA A 72 13.45 -5.91 -10.88
C ALA A 72 12.15 -5.64 -10.10
N ALA A 73 11.04 -6.26 -10.50
CA ALA A 73 9.75 -6.14 -9.83
C ALA A 73 9.81 -6.68 -8.39
N THR A 74 10.48 -7.81 -8.16
CA THR A 74 10.67 -8.37 -6.81
C THR A 74 11.37 -7.37 -5.89
N ILE A 75 12.42 -6.71 -6.37
CA ILE A 75 13.17 -5.71 -5.61
C ILE A 75 12.31 -4.47 -5.34
N LEU A 76 11.63 -3.93 -6.36
CA LEU A 76 10.76 -2.75 -6.23
C LEU A 76 9.57 -3.03 -5.31
N LEU A 77 8.86 -4.13 -5.49
CA LEU A 77 7.73 -4.53 -4.65
C LEU A 77 8.13 -4.77 -3.20
N THR A 78 9.32 -5.32 -2.97
CA THR A 78 9.84 -5.47 -1.62
C THR A 78 10.13 -4.11 -0.99
N THR A 79 10.80 -3.22 -1.73
CA THR A 79 11.14 -1.87 -1.26
C THR A 79 9.88 -1.06 -0.95
N THR A 80 8.91 -1.03 -1.87
CA THR A 80 7.65 -0.30 -1.68
C THR A 80 6.75 -0.96 -0.64
N GLY A 81 6.75 -2.30 -0.57
CA GLY A 81 5.97 -3.05 0.41
C GLY A 81 6.37 -2.79 1.86
N VAL A 82 7.64 -2.44 2.11
CA VAL A 82 8.08 -2.00 3.45
C VAL A 82 7.51 -0.62 3.79
N MET A 83 7.22 0.22 2.79
CA MET A 83 6.66 1.58 2.96
C MET A 83 5.14 1.59 3.24
N ILE A 84 4.48 0.44 3.34
CA ILE A 84 3.02 0.35 3.57
C ILE A 84 2.58 1.03 4.88
N PHE A 85 3.51 1.21 5.83
CA PHE A 85 3.26 1.96 7.06
C PHE A 85 2.82 3.41 6.79
N LEU A 86 3.21 3.99 5.65
CA LEU A 86 2.76 5.32 5.24
C LEU A 86 1.22 5.35 5.05
N THR A 87 0.64 4.31 4.49
CA THR A 87 -0.80 4.21 4.32
C THR A 87 -1.53 4.03 5.66
N PHE A 88 -1.13 3.04 6.44
CA PHE A 88 -1.81 2.68 7.68
C PHE A 88 -1.59 3.72 8.79
N GLY A 89 -0.35 4.21 8.94
CA GLY A 89 -0.01 5.24 9.92
C GLY A 89 -0.77 6.54 9.66
N THR A 90 -0.80 6.99 8.40
CA THR A 90 -1.52 8.20 8.02
C THR A 90 -3.03 8.04 8.20
N ALA A 91 -3.61 6.90 7.79
CA ALA A 91 -5.04 6.68 7.93
C ALA A 91 -5.47 6.71 9.41
N ALA A 92 -4.71 6.07 10.30
CA ALA A 92 -5.00 6.05 11.73
C ALA A 92 -4.91 7.45 12.36
N THR A 93 -3.85 8.20 12.06
CA THR A 93 -3.62 9.55 12.59
C THR A 93 -4.70 10.52 12.14
N VAL A 94 -4.98 10.55 10.84
CA VAL A 94 -5.98 11.46 10.25
C VAL A 94 -7.39 11.10 10.71
N ALA A 95 -7.77 9.80 10.76
CA ALA A 95 -9.08 9.37 11.24
C ALA A 95 -9.32 9.79 12.70
N ARG A 96 -8.32 9.62 13.55
CA ARG A 96 -8.39 9.96 14.98
C ARG A 96 -8.53 11.48 15.18
N THR A 97 -7.73 12.25 14.49
CA THR A 97 -7.74 13.73 14.56
C THR A 97 -9.05 14.30 14.05
N ARG A 98 -9.56 13.75 12.92
CA ARG A 98 -10.86 14.11 12.38
C ARG A 98 -12.00 13.77 13.33
N GLY A 99 -11.94 12.58 13.95
CA GLY A 99 -12.93 12.14 14.94
C GLY A 99 -13.01 13.06 16.15
N ALA A 100 -11.87 13.64 16.56
CA ALA A 100 -11.79 14.65 17.62
C ALA A 100 -12.38 16.01 17.20
N GLY A 101 -12.94 16.14 16.00
CA GLY A 101 -13.47 17.42 15.48
C GLY A 101 -12.38 18.40 15.02
N GLN A 102 -11.12 18.01 15.03
CA GLN A 102 -9.97 18.86 14.69
C GLN A 102 -9.70 18.83 13.18
N HIS A 103 -10.66 19.29 12.37
CA HIS A 103 -10.60 19.19 10.91
C HIS A 103 -9.38 19.88 10.29
N GLN A 104 -9.00 21.06 10.81
CA GLN A 104 -7.82 21.77 10.37
C GLN A 104 -6.55 20.94 10.63
N TYR A 105 -6.42 20.42 11.84
CA TYR A 105 -5.26 19.61 12.21
C TYR A 105 -5.21 18.29 11.43
N ALA A 106 -6.35 17.66 11.13
CA ALA A 106 -6.41 16.49 10.25
C ALA A 106 -5.93 16.80 8.83
N ALA A 107 -6.25 18.00 8.31
CA ALA A 107 -5.75 18.46 7.02
C ALA A 107 -4.23 18.70 7.05
N GLU A 108 -3.72 19.32 8.11
CA GLU A 108 -2.28 19.51 8.33
C GLU A 108 -1.55 18.18 8.39
N GLN A 109 -2.06 17.22 9.17
CA GLN A 109 -1.51 15.86 9.25
C GLN A 109 -1.46 15.17 7.88
N SER A 110 -2.47 15.36 7.04
CA SER A 110 -2.49 14.80 5.68
C SER A 110 -1.37 15.39 4.79
N VAL A 111 -1.10 16.69 4.92
CA VAL A 111 -0.01 17.36 4.20
C VAL A 111 1.36 16.92 4.73
N GLN A 112 1.51 16.79 6.06
CA GLN A 112 2.76 16.33 6.67
C GLN A 112 3.07 14.88 6.30
N ALA A 113 2.05 14.01 6.19
CA ALA A 113 2.23 12.65 5.71
C ALA A 113 2.74 12.61 4.26
N ALA A 114 2.29 13.53 3.39
CA ALA A 114 2.82 13.64 2.04
C ALA A 114 4.30 14.07 2.03
N TRP A 115 4.71 15.01 2.90
CA TRP A 115 6.12 15.38 3.07
C TRP A 115 6.98 14.23 3.58
N LEU A 116 6.48 13.49 4.58
CA LEU A 116 7.16 12.29 5.07
C LEU A 116 7.35 11.26 3.96
N ALA A 117 6.32 11.07 3.13
CA ALA A 117 6.37 10.14 2.00
C ALA A 117 7.42 10.54 0.96
N VAL A 118 7.54 11.84 0.65
CA VAL A 118 8.63 12.35 -0.22
C VAL A 118 9.99 12.00 0.39
N GLY A 119 10.19 12.29 1.67
CA GLY A 119 11.45 12.00 2.36
C GLY A 119 11.78 10.49 2.36
N CYS A 120 10.84 9.66 2.77
CA CYS A 120 10.98 8.20 2.77
C CYS A 120 11.24 7.66 1.36
N GLY A 121 10.52 8.18 0.35
CA GLY A 121 10.68 7.76 -1.03
C GLY A 121 12.05 8.10 -1.61
N ILE A 122 12.57 9.30 -1.33
CA ILE A 122 13.92 9.71 -1.74
C ILE A 122 14.98 8.83 -1.05
N VAL A 123 14.86 8.61 0.25
CA VAL A 123 15.80 7.75 0.99
C VAL A 123 15.76 6.31 0.46
N ALA A 124 14.56 5.75 0.24
CA ALA A 124 14.41 4.41 -0.31
C ALA A 124 14.99 4.30 -1.74
N ALA A 125 14.74 5.30 -2.59
CA ALA A 125 15.32 5.35 -3.93
C ALA A 125 16.85 5.44 -3.91
N ALA A 126 17.42 6.26 -3.04
CA ALA A 126 18.87 6.40 -2.87
C ALA A 126 19.51 5.11 -2.35
N MET A 127 18.89 4.47 -1.34
CA MET A 127 19.35 3.17 -0.84
C MET A 127 19.29 2.11 -1.94
N LEU A 128 18.19 2.07 -2.71
CA LEU A 128 18.03 1.14 -3.81
C LEU A 128 19.05 1.39 -4.92
N ALA A 129 19.35 2.66 -5.25
CA ALA A 129 20.38 3.00 -6.24
C ALA A 129 21.76 2.41 -5.91
N VAL A 130 22.12 2.42 -4.62
CA VAL A 130 23.39 1.87 -4.13
C VAL A 130 23.36 0.34 -4.05
N THR A 131 22.26 -0.24 -3.59
CA THR A 131 22.16 -1.68 -3.31
C THR A 131 21.70 -2.50 -4.53
N ALA A 132 21.14 -1.89 -5.57
CA ALA A 132 20.58 -2.59 -6.73
C ALA A 132 21.55 -3.59 -7.39
N PRO A 133 22.84 -3.28 -7.65
CA PRO A 133 23.75 -4.24 -8.26
C PRO A 133 23.93 -5.51 -7.41
N THR A 134 24.07 -5.34 -6.10
CA THR A 134 24.22 -6.45 -5.14
C THR A 134 22.94 -7.28 -5.07
N LEU A 135 21.78 -6.64 -5.00
CA LEU A 135 20.47 -7.32 -4.94
C LEU A 135 20.18 -8.09 -6.23
N VAL A 136 20.49 -7.50 -7.38
CA VAL A 136 20.36 -8.18 -8.69
C VAL A 136 21.32 -9.37 -8.77
N GLY A 137 22.56 -9.24 -8.26
CA GLY A 137 23.51 -10.35 -8.20
C GLY A 137 23.04 -11.52 -7.34
N TRP A 138 22.31 -11.24 -6.25
CA TRP A 138 21.77 -12.29 -5.36
C TRP A 138 20.48 -12.95 -5.87
N LEU A 139 19.64 -12.19 -6.55
CA LEU A 139 18.32 -12.63 -7.01
C LEU A 139 18.31 -13.09 -8.47
N GLY A 140 19.32 -12.69 -9.25
CA GLY A 140 19.44 -13.03 -10.67
C GLY A 140 19.71 -14.53 -10.89
N PRO A 141 19.36 -15.06 -12.06
CA PRO A 141 19.65 -16.44 -12.41
C PRO A 141 21.15 -16.65 -12.58
N THR A 142 21.57 -17.89 -12.43
CA THR A 142 22.91 -18.37 -12.80
C THR A 142 22.83 -19.06 -14.16
N GLY A 143 23.87 -18.93 -15.00
CA GLY A 143 23.90 -19.56 -16.30
C GLY A 143 24.22 -18.60 -17.46
N PRO A 144 24.08 -19.02 -18.73
CA PRO A 144 24.53 -18.25 -19.89
C PRO A 144 23.82 -16.92 -20.05
N ASP A 145 22.56 -16.81 -19.66
CA ASP A 145 21.77 -15.58 -19.79
C ASP A 145 21.86 -14.64 -18.56
N ALA A 146 22.60 -15.04 -17.51
CA ALA A 146 22.69 -14.30 -16.26
C ALA A 146 23.10 -12.84 -16.45
N ALA A 147 24.11 -12.58 -17.28
CA ALA A 147 24.60 -11.23 -17.56
C ALA A 147 23.54 -10.36 -18.27
N ALA A 148 22.83 -10.93 -19.23
CA ALA A 148 21.77 -10.22 -19.99
C ALA A 148 20.58 -9.91 -19.08
N VAL A 149 20.14 -10.87 -18.23
CA VAL A 149 19.07 -10.66 -17.25
C VAL A 149 19.46 -9.59 -16.23
N ALA A 150 20.69 -9.65 -15.71
CA ALA A 150 21.17 -8.64 -14.75
C ALA A 150 21.23 -7.24 -15.36
N ALA A 151 21.71 -7.10 -16.60
CA ALA A 151 21.75 -5.82 -17.32
C ALA A 151 20.35 -5.26 -17.54
N GLY A 152 19.39 -6.09 -17.97
CA GLY A 152 17.98 -5.72 -18.13
C GLY A 152 17.33 -5.30 -16.81
N ALA A 153 17.53 -6.08 -15.74
CA ALA A 153 17.00 -5.77 -14.42
C ALA A 153 17.57 -4.46 -13.86
N LEU A 154 18.86 -4.22 -14.00
CA LEU A 154 19.49 -2.94 -13.59
C LEU A 154 18.98 -1.77 -14.39
N THR A 155 18.75 -1.93 -15.70
CA THR A 155 18.15 -0.88 -16.54
C THR A 155 16.75 -0.53 -16.06
N TYR A 156 15.90 -1.53 -15.82
CA TYR A 156 14.56 -1.33 -15.28
C TYR A 156 14.60 -0.66 -13.91
N LEU A 157 15.45 -1.13 -12.98
CA LEU A 157 15.60 -0.57 -11.65
C LEU A 157 16.06 0.88 -11.66
N ARG A 158 17.06 1.23 -12.48
CA ARG A 158 17.55 2.62 -12.60
C ARG A 158 16.47 3.60 -13.03
N ILE A 159 15.54 3.17 -13.86
CA ILE A 159 14.38 3.97 -14.26
C ILE A 159 13.33 3.91 -13.14
N GLY A 160 12.99 2.70 -12.67
CA GLY A 160 11.94 2.45 -11.70
C GLY A 160 12.14 3.15 -10.35
N LEU A 161 13.41 3.31 -9.91
CA LEU A 161 13.71 4.01 -8.66
C LEU A 161 13.24 5.48 -8.65
N LEU A 162 13.11 6.12 -9.83
CA LEU A 162 12.55 7.46 -9.95
C LEU A 162 11.06 7.50 -9.61
N GLY A 163 10.35 6.38 -9.75
CA GLY A 163 8.96 6.22 -9.38
C GLY A 163 8.72 5.97 -7.88
N VAL A 164 9.74 5.54 -7.12
CA VAL A 164 9.59 5.18 -5.69
C VAL A 164 9.02 6.34 -4.86
N PRO A 165 9.49 7.59 -4.98
CA PRO A 165 8.88 8.72 -4.25
C PRO A 165 7.40 8.93 -4.61
N ALA A 166 7.04 8.75 -5.89
CA ALA A 166 5.66 8.88 -6.34
C ALA A 166 4.76 7.79 -5.70
N VAL A 167 5.23 6.55 -5.64
CA VAL A 167 4.53 5.45 -4.95
C VAL A 167 4.35 5.75 -3.46
N CYS A 168 5.38 6.23 -2.78
CA CYS A 168 5.28 6.63 -1.37
C CYS A 168 4.23 7.74 -1.16
N ILE A 169 4.18 8.75 -2.03
CA ILE A 169 3.18 9.81 -1.99
C ILE A 169 1.77 9.23 -2.16
N THR A 170 1.56 8.35 -3.15
CA THR A 170 0.25 7.72 -3.36
C THR A 170 -0.18 6.91 -2.15
N MET A 171 0.73 6.19 -1.49
CA MET A 171 0.47 5.45 -0.25
C MET A 171 0.01 6.38 0.89
N ALA A 172 0.76 7.44 1.17
CA ALA A 172 0.44 8.37 2.25
C ALA A 172 -0.88 9.11 1.99
N VAL A 173 -1.11 9.60 0.76
CA VAL A 173 -2.34 10.33 0.44
C VAL A 173 -3.55 9.39 0.37
N THR A 174 -3.38 8.14 -0.08
CA THR A 174 -4.42 7.10 0.06
C THR A 174 -4.81 6.90 1.52
N GLY A 175 -3.81 6.79 2.41
CA GLY A 175 -4.04 6.74 3.85
C GLY A 175 -4.81 7.96 4.37
N ALA A 176 -4.38 9.16 4.00
CA ALA A 176 -5.05 10.40 4.38
C ALA A 176 -6.52 10.43 3.92
N LEU A 177 -6.81 10.12 2.66
CA LEU A 177 -8.17 10.08 2.13
C LEU A 177 -9.04 9.04 2.86
N ARG A 178 -8.49 7.85 3.13
CA ARG A 178 -9.18 6.82 3.94
C ARG A 178 -9.44 7.33 5.37
N GLY A 179 -8.50 8.03 6.00
CA GLY A 179 -8.68 8.69 7.29
C GLY A 179 -9.79 9.75 7.26
N HIS A 180 -9.98 10.42 6.12
CA HIS A 180 -11.11 11.30 5.87
C HIS A 180 -12.40 10.56 5.47
N LEU A 181 -12.46 9.24 5.58
CA LEU A 181 -13.58 8.35 5.19
C LEU A 181 -13.89 8.39 3.68
N ASP A 182 -12.90 8.70 2.85
CA ASP A 182 -13.02 8.65 1.40
C ASP A 182 -12.17 7.50 0.84
N ALA A 183 -12.81 6.37 0.58
CA ALA A 183 -12.20 5.22 -0.07
C ALA A 183 -12.47 5.16 -1.59
N ARG A 184 -13.38 6.01 -2.10
CA ARG A 184 -13.75 6.02 -3.52
C ARG A 184 -12.73 6.76 -4.38
N THR A 185 -12.22 7.87 -3.89
CA THR A 185 -11.23 8.66 -4.63
C THR A 185 -9.93 7.86 -4.88
N PRO A 186 -9.34 7.16 -3.88
CA PRO A 186 -8.23 6.24 -4.15
C PRO A 186 -8.54 5.19 -5.22
N LEU A 187 -9.72 4.56 -5.17
CA LEU A 187 -10.13 3.58 -6.17
C LEU A 187 -10.13 4.18 -7.58
N LEU A 188 -10.78 5.34 -7.75
CA LEU A 188 -10.90 5.97 -9.06
C LEU A 188 -9.53 6.35 -9.64
N ILE A 189 -8.64 6.94 -8.82
CA ILE A 189 -7.30 7.33 -9.27
C ILE A 189 -6.48 6.08 -9.61
N THR A 190 -6.52 5.03 -8.78
CA THR A 190 -5.76 3.81 -9.02
C THR A 190 -6.22 3.09 -10.29
N VAL A 191 -7.54 2.93 -10.48
CA VAL A 191 -8.09 2.30 -11.69
C VAL A 191 -7.74 3.12 -12.93
N ALA A 192 -7.91 4.45 -12.87
CA ALA A 192 -7.55 5.33 -13.98
C ALA A 192 -6.04 5.24 -14.30
N ALA A 193 -5.18 5.23 -13.28
CA ALA A 193 -3.74 5.08 -13.45
C ALA A 193 -3.38 3.75 -14.11
N ASN A 194 -3.99 2.63 -13.69
CA ASN A 194 -3.74 1.32 -14.29
C ASN A 194 -4.18 1.26 -15.76
N VAL A 195 -5.34 1.84 -16.09
CA VAL A 195 -5.82 1.92 -17.49
C VAL A 195 -4.88 2.77 -18.34
N VAL A 196 -4.47 3.95 -17.83
CA VAL A 196 -3.52 4.83 -18.52
C VAL A 196 -2.17 4.15 -18.67
N ASN A 197 -1.72 3.39 -17.65
CA ASN A 197 -0.46 2.65 -17.74
C ASN A 197 -0.48 1.67 -18.90
N LEU A 198 -1.52 0.85 -19.04
CA LEU A 198 -1.65 -0.08 -20.18
C LEU A 198 -1.70 0.66 -21.51
N ALA A 199 -2.42 1.77 -21.58
CA ALA A 199 -2.52 2.58 -22.80
C ALA A 199 -1.19 3.22 -23.21
N VAL A 200 -0.32 3.51 -22.25
CA VAL A 200 1.02 4.09 -22.49
C VAL A 200 2.05 2.98 -22.72
N GLU A 201 2.01 1.93 -21.94
CA GLU A 201 3.00 0.84 -21.95
C GLU A 201 2.98 0.06 -23.28
N ILE A 202 1.79 -0.34 -23.77
CA ILE A 202 1.68 -1.13 -25.01
C ILE A 202 2.34 -0.42 -26.20
N PRO A 203 2.07 0.87 -26.50
CA PRO A 203 2.76 1.61 -27.55
C PRO A 203 4.27 1.74 -27.31
N LEU A 204 4.71 2.01 -26.08
CA LEU A 204 6.13 2.17 -25.78
C LEU A 204 6.91 0.87 -25.95
N VAL A 205 6.36 -0.24 -25.44
CA VAL A 205 7.02 -1.55 -25.44
C VAL A 205 6.99 -2.19 -26.81
N LEU A 206 5.81 -2.25 -27.44
CA LEU A 206 5.57 -3.00 -28.68
C LEU A 206 5.58 -2.11 -29.92
N GLY A 207 5.08 -0.88 -29.83
CA GLY A 207 4.98 0.05 -30.96
C GLY A 207 6.32 0.72 -31.29
N LEU A 208 6.95 1.35 -30.30
CA LEU A 208 8.23 2.06 -30.46
C LEU A 208 9.45 1.14 -30.27
N GLY A 209 9.24 -0.10 -29.82
CA GLY A 209 10.32 -1.06 -29.63
C GLY A 209 11.29 -0.71 -28.49
N TRP A 210 10.87 0.13 -27.52
CA TRP A 210 11.72 0.49 -26.37
C TRP A 210 11.88 -0.66 -25.37
N GLY A 211 11.18 -1.78 -25.58
CA GLY A 211 11.31 -2.99 -24.80
C GLY A 211 11.10 -2.75 -23.32
N LEU A 212 11.95 -3.37 -22.49
CA LEU A 212 11.86 -3.30 -21.03
C LEU A 212 12.04 -1.88 -20.47
N ALA A 213 12.86 -1.05 -21.12
CA ALA A 213 13.00 0.36 -20.72
C ALA A 213 11.72 1.16 -20.98
N GLY A 214 10.99 0.85 -22.06
CA GLY A 214 9.69 1.44 -22.37
C GLY A 214 8.64 1.14 -21.28
N SER A 215 8.56 -0.10 -20.79
CA SER A 215 7.70 -0.47 -19.66
C SER A 215 8.07 0.31 -18.40
N ALA A 216 9.36 0.37 -18.04
CA ALA A 216 9.82 1.13 -16.88
C ALA A 216 9.47 2.62 -16.94
N ILE A 217 9.70 3.25 -18.10
CA ILE A 217 9.39 4.68 -18.31
C ILE A 217 7.89 4.93 -18.24
N GLY A 218 7.08 4.09 -18.90
CA GLY A 218 5.62 4.17 -18.85
C GLY A 218 5.10 4.08 -17.42
N THR A 219 5.57 3.10 -16.68
CA THR A 219 5.19 2.88 -15.26
C THR A 219 5.56 4.08 -14.40
N VAL A 220 6.79 4.61 -14.48
CA VAL A 220 7.23 5.77 -13.71
C VAL A 220 6.44 7.03 -14.07
N ALA A 221 6.18 7.26 -15.37
CA ALA A 221 5.39 8.40 -15.80
C ALA A 221 3.97 8.37 -15.24
N VAL A 222 3.32 7.21 -15.29
CA VAL A 222 1.96 7.04 -14.78
C VAL A 222 1.92 7.09 -13.24
N GLN A 223 2.87 6.49 -12.54
CA GLN A 223 2.98 6.60 -11.08
C GLN A 223 3.17 8.06 -10.64
N SER A 224 4.00 8.83 -11.37
CA SER A 224 4.20 10.26 -11.12
C SER A 224 2.91 11.07 -11.39
N GLY A 225 2.20 10.75 -12.47
CA GLY A 225 0.90 11.35 -12.79
C GLY A 225 -0.16 11.02 -11.73
N ALA A 226 -0.21 9.78 -11.25
CA ALA A 226 -1.10 9.38 -10.17
C ALA A 226 -0.77 10.12 -8.86
N ALA A 227 0.51 10.21 -8.49
CA ALA A 227 0.96 10.99 -7.33
C ALA A 227 0.53 12.47 -7.44
N ALA A 228 0.70 13.08 -8.61
CA ALA A 228 0.25 14.44 -8.87
C ALA A 228 -1.28 14.57 -8.72
N ALA A 229 -2.05 13.62 -9.27
CA ALA A 229 -3.50 13.60 -9.11
C ALA A 229 -3.92 13.49 -7.64
N TYR A 230 -3.28 12.62 -6.86
CA TYR A 230 -3.50 12.49 -5.42
C TYR A 230 -3.19 13.80 -4.67
N LEU A 231 -2.06 14.44 -4.97
CA LEU A 231 -1.68 15.73 -4.36
C LEU A 231 -2.67 16.85 -4.73
N VAL A 232 -3.13 16.89 -5.98
CA VAL A 232 -4.14 17.86 -6.42
C VAL A 232 -5.46 17.66 -5.68
N VAL A 233 -5.91 16.41 -5.52
CA VAL A 233 -7.13 16.10 -4.75
C VAL A 233 -6.95 16.50 -3.29
N LEU A 234 -5.82 16.17 -2.67
CA LEU A 234 -5.51 16.55 -1.30
C LEU A 234 -5.51 18.07 -1.14
N ALA A 235 -4.84 18.80 -2.02
CA ALA A 235 -4.77 20.25 -1.99
C ALA A 235 -6.14 20.92 -2.18
N ARG A 236 -6.96 20.42 -3.12
CA ARG A 236 -8.30 20.99 -3.39
C ARG A 236 -9.29 20.75 -2.26
N ARG A 237 -9.27 19.56 -1.63
CA ARG A 237 -10.25 19.17 -0.61
C ARG A 237 -9.85 19.58 0.81
N HIS A 238 -8.57 19.50 1.11
CA HIS A 238 -8.07 19.68 2.47
C HIS A 238 -7.03 20.78 2.58
N GLY A 239 -6.33 21.15 1.52
CA GLY A 239 -5.24 22.14 1.57
C GLY A 239 -5.69 23.53 2.01
N ARG A 240 -6.94 23.93 1.71
CA ARG A 240 -7.51 25.20 2.17
C ARG A 240 -7.77 25.24 3.68
N LEU A 241 -7.93 24.07 4.30
CA LEU A 241 -8.12 23.92 5.75
C LEU A 241 -6.77 23.80 6.48
N ALA A 242 -5.72 23.38 5.80
CA ALA A 242 -4.39 23.22 6.38
C ALA A 242 -3.76 24.60 6.57
N GLY A 243 -3.60 25.02 7.81
CA GLY A 243 -2.90 26.25 8.16
C GLY A 243 -1.39 26.16 7.90
N ARG A 244 -0.82 24.94 7.98
CA ARG A 244 0.61 24.65 7.77
C ARG A 244 0.80 23.71 6.60
N THR A 245 1.31 24.25 5.50
CA THR A 245 1.63 23.47 4.28
C THR A 245 3.12 23.12 4.17
N ARG A 246 3.99 23.79 4.95
CA ARG A 246 5.43 23.49 5.01
C ARG A 246 5.71 22.34 5.97
N PRO A 247 6.83 21.60 5.79
CA PRO A 247 7.25 20.57 6.73
C PRO A 247 7.39 21.11 8.14
N ASP A 248 6.72 20.47 9.10
CA ASP A 248 6.81 20.79 10.53
C ASP A 248 7.38 19.59 11.28
N ARG A 249 8.52 19.80 11.95
CA ARG A 249 9.25 18.71 12.63
C ARG A 249 8.42 18.02 13.71
N THR A 250 7.57 18.78 14.41
CA THR A 250 6.74 18.23 15.50
C THR A 250 5.67 17.28 14.91
N LEU A 251 4.98 17.73 13.86
CA LEU A 251 3.96 16.93 13.19
C LEU A 251 4.55 15.72 12.46
N LEU A 252 5.74 15.87 11.87
CA LEU A 252 6.46 14.77 11.23
C LEU A 252 6.89 13.71 12.26
N SER A 253 7.32 14.13 13.47
CA SER A 253 7.71 13.19 14.52
C SER A 253 6.56 12.30 14.98
N ASP A 254 5.33 12.81 15.05
CA ASP A 254 4.15 12.02 15.39
C ASP A 254 3.91 10.89 14.39
N HIS A 255 4.03 11.20 13.10
CA HIS A 255 3.93 10.18 12.04
C HIS A 255 5.07 9.16 12.09
N VAL A 256 6.30 9.61 12.39
CA VAL A 256 7.46 8.72 12.51
C VAL A 256 7.31 7.75 13.67
N VAL A 257 6.82 8.21 14.83
CA VAL A 257 6.62 7.33 16.00
C VAL A 257 5.60 6.23 15.69
N VAL A 258 4.44 6.58 15.14
CA VAL A 258 3.43 5.60 14.72
C VAL A 258 3.95 4.71 13.58
N GLY A 259 4.64 5.31 12.62
CA GLY A 259 5.21 4.61 11.47
C GLY A 259 6.29 3.61 11.85
N ARG A 260 7.13 3.92 12.84
CA ARG A 260 8.22 3.06 13.31
C ARG A 260 7.71 1.68 13.76
N ASP A 261 6.67 1.66 14.57
CA ASP A 261 6.14 0.42 15.12
C ASP A 261 5.50 -0.44 14.02
N LEU A 262 4.80 0.20 13.08
CA LEU A 262 4.25 -0.47 11.89
C LEU A 262 5.36 -0.95 10.94
N PHE A 263 6.43 -0.17 10.78
CA PHE A 263 7.60 -0.54 9.98
C PHE A 263 8.28 -1.80 10.56
N VAL A 264 8.56 -1.83 11.87
CA VAL A 264 9.16 -2.98 12.54
C VAL A 264 8.27 -4.22 12.42
N ARG A 265 6.95 -4.08 12.62
CA ARG A 265 5.98 -5.15 12.38
C ARG A 265 6.06 -5.70 10.96
N THR A 266 6.06 -4.81 9.96
CA THR A 266 6.11 -5.19 8.54
C THR A 266 7.41 -5.90 8.21
N LEU A 267 8.54 -5.40 8.71
CA LEU A 267 9.86 -6.02 8.53
C LEU A 267 9.91 -7.42 9.14
N ALA A 268 9.39 -7.58 10.36
CA ALA A 268 9.32 -8.89 11.03
C ALA A 268 8.46 -9.90 10.24
N LEU A 269 7.31 -9.48 9.72
CA LEU A 269 6.47 -10.31 8.86
C LEU A 269 7.20 -10.74 7.58
N ARG A 270 7.86 -9.79 6.90
CA ARG A 270 8.66 -10.09 5.69
C ARG A 270 9.80 -11.07 5.98
N ALA A 271 10.51 -10.86 7.09
CA ALA A 271 11.57 -11.77 7.53
C ALA A 271 11.03 -13.18 7.81
N SER A 272 9.85 -13.30 8.42
CA SER A 272 9.19 -14.59 8.68
C SER A 272 8.85 -15.34 7.39
N PHE A 273 8.25 -14.65 6.39
CA PHE A 273 7.97 -15.27 5.10
C PHE A 273 9.24 -15.68 4.35
N LEU A 274 10.29 -14.86 4.43
CA LEU A 274 11.58 -15.21 3.83
C LEU A 274 12.19 -16.44 4.49
N ALA A 275 12.14 -16.54 5.82
CA ALA A 275 12.61 -17.70 6.56
C ALA A 275 11.83 -18.98 6.19
N LEU A 276 10.49 -18.88 6.05
CA LEU A 276 9.66 -20.01 5.61
C LEU A 276 10.00 -20.43 4.18
N THR A 277 10.23 -19.46 3.28
CA THR A 277 10.65 -19.75 1.90
C THR A 277 12.01 -20.47 1.88
N ALA A 278 12.97 -20.01 2.68
CA ALA A 278 14.29 -20.64 2.80
C ALA A 278 14.19 -22.06 3.38
N LEU A 279 13.31 -22.28 4.36
CA LEU A 279 13.07 -23.60 4.92
C LEU A 279 12.43 -24.55 3.90
N ALA A 280 11.46 -24.08 3.12
CA ALA A 280 10.85 -24.86 2.05
C ALA A 280 11.88 -25.22 0.96
N ALA A 281 12.75 -24.28 0.58
CA ALA A 281 13.82 -24.50 -0.37
C ALA A 281 14.81 -25.60 0.08
N ARG A 282 15.15 -25.62 1.38
CA ARG A 282 16.01 -26.68 1.95
C ARG A 282 15.37 -28.07 1.91
N LYS A 283 14.04 -28.17 1.82
CA LYS A 283 13.33 -29.46 1.71
C LYS A 283 13.20 -29.95 0.26
N GLY A 284 13.65 -29.15 -0.71
CA GLY A 284 13.68 -29.51 -2.12
C GLY A 284 12.67 -28.76 -2.97
N ALA A 285 12.80 -28.92 -4.29
CA ALA A 285 12.04 -28.16 -5.28
C ALA A 285 10.51 -28.36 -5.16
N THR A 286 10.05 -29.57 -4.91
CA THR A 286 8.62 -29.87 -4.77
C THR A 286 8.01 -29.17 -3.55
N ALA A 287 8.72 -29.16 -2.40
CA ALA A 287 8.25 -28.48 -1.20
C ALA A 287 8.22 -26.96 -1.40
N LEU A 288 9.21 -26.40 -2.10
CA LEU A 288 9.24 -24.97 -2.43
C LEU A 288 8.09 -24.59 -3.37
N ALA A 289 7.84 -25.39 -4.42
CA ALA A 289 6.72 -25.16 -5.35
C ALA A 289 5.37 -25.18 -4.62
N ALA A 290 5.13 -26.20 -3.80
CA ALA A 290 3.91 -26.30 -3.01
C ALA A 290 3.73 -25.11 -2.05
N TYR A 291 4.80 -24.68 -1.39
CA TYR A 291 4.79 -23.50 -0.51
C TYR A 291 4.45 -22.22 -1.30
N GLN A 292 5.04 -22.02 -2.49
CA GLN A 292 4.77 -20.85 -3.31
C GLN A 292 3.31 -20.77 -3.76
N VAL A 293 2.73 -21.90 -4.17
CA VAL A 293 1.29 -21.96 -4.52
C VAL A 293 0.43 -21.61 -3.32
N ALA A 294 0.72 -22.19 -2.15
CA ALA A 294 -0.02 -21.91 -0.92
C ALA A 294 0.13 -20.43 -0.50
N LEU A 295 1.33 -19.85 -0.62
CA LEU A 295 1.59 -18.45 -0.31
C LEU A 295 0.82 -17.49 -1.23
N GLN A 296 0.78 -17.75 -2.55
CA GLN A 296 0.03 -16.93 -3.49
C GLN A 296 -1.46 -16.97 -3.20
N TRP A 297 -1.98 -18.16 -2.90
CA TRP A 297 -3.37 -18.32 -2.50
C TRP A 297 -3.69 -17.57 -1.20
N TRP A 298 -2.81 -17.68 -0.22
CA TRP A 298 -2.95 -16.96 1.06
C TRP A 298 -2.93 -15.44 0.86
N ILE A 299 -2.02 -14.90 0.03
CA ILE A 299 -1.97 -13.47 -0.29
C ILE A 299 -3.27 -13.00 -0.93
N LEU A 300 -3.82 -13.77 -1.88
CA LEU A 300 -5.10 -13.45 -2.53
C LEU A 300 -6.25 -13.35 -1.51
N LEU A 301 -6.31 -14.29 -0.57
CA LEU A 301 -7.32 -14.29 0.49
C LEU A 301 -7.14 -13.09 1.44
N THR A 302 -5.89 -12.74 1.73
CA THR A 302 -5.55 -11.61 2.62
C THR A 302 -6.04 -10.28 2.03
N PHE A 303 -5.91 -10.04 0.73
CA PHE A 303 -6.42 -8.82 0.09
C PHE A 303 -7.92 -8.58 0.31
N VAL A 304 -8.71 -9.64 0.40
CA VAL A 304 -10.15 -9.53 0.69
C VAL A 304 -10.36 -8.98 2.11
N LEU A 305 -9.57 -9.44 3.07
CA LEU A 305 -9.65 -9.01 4.47
C LEU A 305 -9.04 -7.63 4.69
N ASP A 306 -8.02 -7.25 3.93
CA ASP A 306 -7.37 -5.93 4.00
C ASP A 306 -8.34 -4.79 3.66
N GLY A 307 -9.34 -5.05 2.81
CA GLY A 307 -10.43 -4.10 2.57
C GLY A 307 -11.24 -3.80 3.84
N LEU A 308 -11.54 -4.83 4.65
CA LEU A 308 -12.20 -4.66 5.94
C LEU A 308 -11.28 -4.00 6.99
N GLU A 309 -9.99 -4.34 6.99
CA GLU A 309 -8.98 -3.68 7.84
C GLU A 309 -8.95 -2.17 7.59
N ALA A 310 -8.91 -1.75 6.32
CA ALA A 310 -8.92 -0.33 5.96
C ALA A 310 -10.19 0.40 6.43
N ALA A 311 -11.35 -0.25 6.36
CA ALA A 311 -12.60 0.30 6.90
C ALA A 311 -12.58 0.37 8.42
N ALA A 312 -12.11 -0.69 9.10
CA ALA A 312 -11.97 -0.73 10.54
C ALA A 312 -11.07 0.40 11.06
N GLN A 313 -9.89 0.55 10.47
CA GLN A 313 -8.93 1.57 10.85
C GLN A 313 -9.51 2.98 10.78
N SER A 314 -10.25 3.27 9.72
CA SER A 314 -10.87 4.58 9.52
C SER A 314 -12.02 4.83 10.48
N LEU A 315 -12.94 3.86 10.65
CA LEU A 315 -14.13 4.01 11.49
C LEU A 315 -13.79 3.96 12.98
N ILE A 316 -12.97 3.00 13.40
CA ILE A 316 -12.54 2.87 14.81
C ILE A 316 -11.67 4.08 15.18
N GLY A 317 -10.76 4.50 14.30
CA GLY A 317 -9.94 5.69 14.52
C GLY A 317 -10.79 6.94 14.74
N THR A 318 -11.83 7.14 13.92
CA THR A 318 -12.78 8.26 14.06
C THR A 318 -13.56 8.18 15.37
N ALA A 319 -14.07 7.00 15.74
CA ALA A 319 -14.82 6.82 16.99
C ALA A 319 -13.95 7.07 18.23
N LEU A 320 -12.71 6.58 18.23
CA LEU A 320 -11.73 6.83 19.30
C LEU A 320 -11.35 8.32 19.39
N GLY A 321 -11.20 8.98 18.24
CA GLY A 321 -10.97 10.42 18.21
C GLY A 321 -12.12 11.22 18.82
N ALA A 322 -13.37 10.80 18.58
CA ALA A 322 -14.57 11.38 19.18
C ALA A 322 -14.78 11.00 20.65
N SER A 323 -13.83 10.24 21.26
CA SER A 323 -13.93 9.71 22.62
C SER A 323 -15.14 8.77 22.82
N ASP A 324 -15.72 8.24 21.74
CA ASP A 324 -16.82 7.27 21.75
C ASP A 324 -16.26 5.84 21.74
N SER A 325 -15.85 5.37 22.92
CA SER A 325 -15.33 4.02 23.10
C SER A 325 -16.40 2.94 22.87
N ALA A 326 -17.68 3.27 23.08
CA ALA A 326 -18.79 2.34 22.84
C ALA A 326 -18.97 2.08 21.34
N LEU A 327 -18.97 3.13 20.53
CA LEU A 327 -19.02 3.01 19.07
C LEU A 327 -17.79 2.31 18.53
N ALA A 328 -16.58 2.66 19.02
CA ALA A 328 -15.34 2.01 18.62
C ALA A 328 -15.40 0.50 18.85
N ARG A 329 -15.88 0.06 20.02
CA ARG A 329 -16.04 -1.36 20.37
C ARG A 329 -17.10 -2.05 19.50
N ARG A 330 -18.27 -1.41 19.28
CA ARG A 330 -19.31 -1.94 18.37
C ARG A 330 -18.78 -2.12 16.96
N THR A 331 -18.06 -1.11 16.44
CA THR A 331 -17.44 -1.18 15.13
C THR A 331 -16.43 -2.31 15.04
N ALA A 332 -15.56 -2.47 16.05
CA ALA A 332 -14.59 -3.55 16.11
C ALA A 332 -15.26 -4.93 16.08
N HIS A 333 -16.27 -5.17 16.95
CA HIS A 333 -17.00 -6.44 16.96
C HIS A 333 -17.69 -6.72 15.62
N ARG A 334 -18.25 -5.69 14.99
CA ARG A 334 -18.94 -5.87 13.71
C ARG A 334 -17.97 -6.17 12.54
N VAL A 335 -16.81 -5.51 12.51
CA VAL A 335 -15.76 -5.84 11.55
C VAL A 335 -15.21 -7.24 11.77
N LEU A 336 -14.96 -7.64 13.04
CA LEU A 336 -14.54 -8.99 13.37
C LEU A 336 -15.55 -10.04 12.90
N PHE A 337 -16.85 -9.79 13.10
CA PHE A 337 -17.92 -10.67 12.60
C PHE A 337 -17.83 -10.83 11.07
N TRP A 338 -17.74 -9.74 10.32
CA TRP A 338 -17.62 -9.80 8.85
C TRP A 338 -16.32 -10.45 8.40
N SER A 339 -15.20 -10.19 9.09
CA SER A 339 -13.92 -10.84 8.80
C SER A 339 -13.98 -12.34 9.04
N ALA A 340 -14.61 -12.78 10.14
CA ALA A 340 -14.82 -14.19 10.43
C ALA A 340 -15.74 -14.86 9.42
N ALA A 341 -16.86 -14.22 9.05
CA ALA A 341 -17.82 -14.74 8.07
C ALA A 341 -17.17 -14.88 6.68
N LEU A 342 -16.43 -13.84 6.23
CA LEU A 342 -15.68 -13.89 4.98
C LEU A 342 -14.55 -14.93 5.04
N GLY A 343 -13.79 -14.96 6.14
CA GLY A 343 -12.74 -15.96 6.32
C GLY A 343 -13.28 -17.40 6.28
N ALA A 344 -14.42 -17.65 6.93
CA ALA A 344 -15.09 -18.95 6.85
C ALA A 344 -15.55 -19.29 5.42
N LEU A 345 -16.17 -18.34 4.73
CA LEU A 345 -16.59 -18.52 3.33
C LEU A 345 -15.41 -18.84 2.42
N LEU A 346 -14.32 -18.06 2.55
CA LEU A 346 -13.10 -18.27 1.76
C LEU A 346 -12.41 -19.58 2.12
N GLY A 347 -12.43 -19.99 3.40
CA GLY A 347 -11.93 -21.27 3.86
C GLY A 347 -12.71 -22.44 3.25
N VAL A 348 -14.05 -22.39 3.27
CA VAL A 348 -14.89 -23.39 2.62
C VAL A 348 -14.63 -23.45 1.11
N ALA A 349 -14.55 -22.29 0.44
CA ALA A 349 -14.24 -22.22 -0.97
C ALA A 349 -12.85 -22.83 -1.28
N THR A 350 -11.84 -22.56 -0.46
CA THR A 350 -10.50 -23.16 -0.59
C THR A 350 -10.55 -24.68 -0.47
N ILE A 351 -11.27 -25.22 0.51
CA ILE A 351 -11.44 -26.68 0.70
C ILE A 351 -12.17 -27.30 -0.49
N ALA A 352 -13.22 -26.64 -1.00
CA ALA A 352 -13.98 -27.12 -2.16
C ALA A 352 -13.14 -27.11 -3.46
N LEU A 353 -12.28 -26.09 -3.61
CA LEU A 353 -11.43 -25.92 -4.79
C LEU A 353 -10.05 -26.58 -4.68
N ARG A 354 -9.73 -27.25 -3.55
CA ARG A 354 -8.41 -27.85 -3.32
C ARG A 354 -7.97 -28.81 -4.43
N THR A 355 -8.88 -29.66 -4.91
CA THR A 355 -8.58 -30.66 -5.94
C THR A 355 -8.28 -30.03 -7.30
N PRO A 356 -9.15 -29.13 -7.85
CA PRO A 356 -8.84 -28.46 -9.11
C PRO A 356 -7.64 -27.52 -9.05
N ILE A 357 -7.33 -26.92 -7.89
CA ILE A 357 -6.14 -26.10 -7.70
C ILE A 357 -4.89 -26.98 -7.74
N ALA A 358 -4.86 -28.06 -6.97
CA ALA A 358 -3.73 -28.99 -6.95
C ALA A 358 -3.48 -29.63 -8.34
N ALA A 359 -4.52 -30.03 -9.05
CA ALA A 359 -4.40 -30.68 -10.35
C ALA A 359 -3.90 -29.75 -11.49
N ARG A 360 -4.01 -28.43 -11.32
CA ARG A 360 -3.56 -27.45 -12.34
C ARG A 360 -2.26 -26.73 -12.00
N CYS A 361 -1.80 -26.83 -10.75
CA CYS A 361 -0.63 -26.10 -10.27
C CYS A 361 0.56 -27.01 -9.92
N VAL A 362 0.41 -28.31 -9.99
CA VAL A 362 1.44 -29.37 -9.87
C VAL A 362 1.51 -30.13 -11.19
#